data_15143e89747af3ef6aa573e03b84e53e
#
_entry.id   15143e89747af3ef6aa573e03b84e53e
#
_cell.length_a   1.000
_cell.length_b   1.000
_cell.length_c   1.000
_cell.angle_alpha   90.00
_cell.angle_beta   90.00
_cell.angle_gamma   90.00
#
_symmetry.space_group_name_H-M   'P 1'
#
loop_
_entity.id
_entity.type
_entity.pdbx_description
1 polymer ?
#
loop_
_entity_poly.entity_id
_entity_poly.type
_entity_poly.pdbx_seq_one_letter_code
_entity_poly.pdbx_strand_id
1 'polypeptide(L)'
;MLNVENLHQYYGGSHILRGLSFEAKIGEVTCLLGRNGVGKTTLLKCLMGVIPAKEGTVKWEGKPITGFKPHQRVHAGIAYVPQGREIFGRLTVEENLLMGLSRFSAKEAREVPEFIYELFPVLEQMKHRRGGDLSGGQQQQLAIGRALASRPRLLILDEPTEGIQPSVIKEIGAVIQKLAAKGDMAILLVEQFYDFAAELADQYLVMSRGEIVQQGRGETMEADGVRGLVAI
;
A
#
# COMPACT_ATOMS: atom_id res chain seq x y z
N MET A 1 0.61 -4.74 14.03
CA MET A 1 0.79 -3.28 14.00
C MET A 1 2.16 -2.97 13.43
N LEU A 2 2.23 -2.07 12.47
CA LEU A 2 3.47 -1.42 12.01
C LEU A 2 3.78 -0.27 12.96
N ASN A 3 5.04 -0.18 13.39
CA ASN A 3 5.53 0.94 14.19
C ASN A 3 6.81 1.47 13.54
N VAL A 4 6.84 2.78 13.30
CA VAL A 4 7.97 3.51 12.73
C VAL A 4 8.39 4.57 13.73
N GLU A 5 9.67 4.56 14.13
CA GLU A 5 10.21 5.44 15.16
C GLU A 5 11.43 6.18 14.63
N ASN A 6 11.36 7.50 14.62
CA ASN A 6 12.45 8.42 14.29
C ASN A 6 13.21 8.06 13.01
N LEU A 7 12.46 7.79 11.93
CA LEU A 7 13.04 7.31 10.67
C LEU A 7 13.68 8.44 9.87
N HIS A 8 14.98 8.32 9.57
CA HIS A 8 15.72 9.26 8.75
C HIS A 8 16.27 8.60 7.48
N GLN A 9 16.24 9.34 6.39
CA GLN A 9 16.83 8.92 5.12
C GLN A 9 17.39 10.10 4.34
N TYR A 10 18.52 9.85 3.67
CA TYR A 10 19.26 10.83 2.90
C TYR A 10 19.59 10.29 1.50
N TYR A 11 19.55 11.17 0.50
CA TYR A 11 20.17 10.93 -0.81
C TYR A 11 21.35 11.89 -0.96
N GLY A 12 22.57 11.36 -0.85
CA GLY A 12 23.77 12.21 -0.75
C GLY A 12 23.66 13.16 0.44
N GLY A 13 23.75 14.46 0.20
CA GLY A 13 23.57 15.49 1.22
C GLY A 13 22.14 15.91 1.50
N SER A 14 21.17 15.40 0.73
CA SER A 14 19.76 15.82 0.87
C SER A 14 19.03 14.97 1.91
N HIS A 15 18.57 15.59 2.99
CA HIS A 15 17.77 14.96 4.06
C HIS A 15 16.31 14.85 3.62
N ILE A 16 15.87 13.66 3.25
CA ILE A 16 14.54 13.43 2.67
C ILE A 16 13.51 13.04 3.72
N LEU A 17 13.85 12.10 4.62
CA LEU A 17 12.99 11.74 5.76
C LEU A 17 13.63 12.26 7.04
N ARG A 18 12.85 12.97 7.84
CA ARG A 18 13.34 13.79 8.94
C ARG A 18 12.68 13.43 10.26
N GLY A 19 13.00 12.22 10.77
CA GLY A 19 12.50 11.76 12.07
C GLY A 19 11.05 11.32 12.05
N LEU A 20 10.60 10.66 10.95
CA LEU A 20 9.23 10.18 10.84
C LEU A 20 8.90 9.15 11.92
N SER A 21 7.79 9.38 12.63
CA SER A 21 7.27 8.46 13.63
C SER A 21 5.76 8.32 13.47
N PHE A 22 5.27 7.09 13.31
CA PHE A 22 3.85 6.78 13.21
C PHE A 22 3.58 5.29 13.42
N GLU A 23 2.30 4.96 13.56
CA GLU A 23 1.81 3.60 13.68
C GLU A 23 0.73 3.32 12.63
N ALA A 24 0.65 2.06 12.16
CA ALA A 24 -0.49 1.55 11.41
C ALA A 24 -0.99 0.26 12.08
N LYS A 25 -2.25 0.29 12.52
CA LYS A 25 -2.85 -0.78 13.33
C LYS A 25 -3.54 -1.81 12.46
N ILE A 26 -3.53 -3.06 12.93
CA ILE A 26 -4.32 -4.14 12.31
C ILE A 26 -5.80 -3.83 12.49
N GLY A 27 -6.58 -4.02 11.42
CA GLY A 27 -8.00 -3.70 11.38
C GLY A 27 -8.31 -2.23 11.07
N GLU A 28 -7.30 -1.40 10.79
CA GLU A 28 -7.47 0.01 10.45
C GLU A 28 -6.84 0.36 9.11
N VAL A 29 -7.42 1.35 8.44
CA VAL A 29 -6.83 2.03 7.27
C VAL A 29 -6.13 3.29 7.77
N THR A 30 -4.80 3.30 7.69
CA THR A 30 -3.97 4.48 7.96
C THR A 30 -3.67 5.17 6.64
N CYS A 31 -4.20 6.37 6.43
CA CYS A 31 -3.96 7.17 5.22
C CYS A 31 -2.78 8.11 5.42
N LEU A 32 -1.73 7.96 4.62
CA LEU A 32 -0.62 8.90 4.53
C LEU A 32 -0.86 9.85 3.37
N LEU A 33 -1.16 11.10 3.68
CA LEU A 33 -1.44 12.15 2.72
C LEU A 33 -0.22 13.08 2.56
N GLY A 34 -0.06 13.61 1.36
CA GLY A 34 0.98 14.60 1.08
C GLY A 34 1.15 14.85 -0.41
N ARG A 35 1.68 16.02 -0.73
CA ARG A 35 1.97 16.44 -2.11
C ARG A 35 3.07 15.60 -2.74
N ASN A 36 3.22 15.72 -4.05
CA ASN A 36 4.35 15.10 -4.75
C ASN A 36 5.68 15.70 -4.26
N GLY A 37 6.70 14.84 -4.15
CA GLY A 37 8.05 15.25 -3.73
C GLY A 37 8.25 15.43 -2.23
N VAL A 38 7.25 15.23 -1.37
CA VAL A 38 7.41 15.38 0.09
C VAL A 38 8.16 14.21 0.75
N GLY A 39 8.39 13.10 0.03
CA GLY A 39 9.15 11.94 0.54
C GLY A 39 8.34 10.65 0.70
N LYS A 40 7.06 10.59 0.28
CA LYS A 40 6.19 9.40 0.42
C LYS A 40 6.84 8.14 -0.17
N THR A 41 7.25 8.18 -1.43
CA THR A 41 7.91 7.04 -2.11
C THR A 41 9.21 6.64 -1.42
N THR A 42 9.98 7.60 -0.88
CA THR A 42 11.21 7.30 -0.12
C THR A 42 10.88 6.55 1.17
N LEU A 43 9.83 6.97 1.89
CA LEU A 43 9.33 6.25 3.06
C LEU A 43 8.96 4.81 2.68
N LEU A 44 8.16 4.62 1.64
CA LEU A 44 7.72 3.29 1.22
C LEU A 44 8.90 2.39 0.80
N LYS A 45 9.90 2.93 0.12
CA LYS A 45 11.15 2.21 -0.19
C LYS A 45 11.90 1.79 1.08
N CYS A 46 11.93 2.63 2.12
CA CYS A 46 12.49 2.27 3.43
C CYS A 46 11.64 1.18 4.09
N LEU A 47 10.30 1.32 4.11
CA LEU A 47 9.40 0.33 4.69
C LEU A 47 9.46 -1.02 3.98
N MET A 48 9.75 -1.04 2.68
CA MET A 48 9.94 -2.28 1.91
C MET A 48 11.39 -2.81 1.92
N GLY A 49 12.34 -2.08 2.52
CA GLY A 49 13.74 -2.47 2.57
C GLY A 49 14.46 -2.41 1.22
N VAL A 50 13.90 -1.66 0.26
CA VAL A 50 14.52 -1.39 -1.04
C VAL A 50 15.70 -0.43 -0.86
N ILE A 51 15.56 0.53 0.04
CA ILE A 51 16.65 1.39 0.51
C ILE A 51 16.77 1.27 2.03
N PRO A 52 18.00 1.28 2.59
CA PRO A 52 18.19 1.23 4.03
C PRO A 52 17.78 2.55 4.68
N ALA A 53 17.09 2.52 5.81
CA ALA A 53 16.99 3.69 6.68
C ALA A 53 18.39 4.01 7.26
N LYS A 54 18.71 5.30 7.37
CA LYS A 54 19.98 5.73 7.97
C LYS A 54 19.93 5.72 9.48
N GLU A 55 18.80 6.14 10.03
CA GLU A 55 18.52 6.17 11.46
C GLU A 55 17.07 5.79 11.71
N GLY A 56 16.75 5.46 12.95
CA GLY A 56 15.40 5.06 13.36
C GLY A 56 15.15 3.58 13.27
N THR A 57 13.94 3.18 13.63
CA THR A 57 13.53 1.78 13.67
C THR A 57 12.19 1.56 12.99
N VAL A 58 12.07 0.40 12.36
CA VAL A 58 10.81 -0.12 11.80
C VAL A 58 10.54 -1.46 12.47
N LYS A 59 9.38 -1.57 13.13
CA LYS A 59 8.93 -2.81 13.76
C LYS A 59 7.62 -3.27 13.10
N TRP A 60 7.51 -4.54 12.86
CA TRP A 60 6.27 -5.19 12.42
C TRP A 60 5.89 -6.29 13.40
N GLU A 61 4.65 -6.21 13.94
CA GLU A 61 4.15 -7.13 14.97
C GLU A 61 5.14 -7.30 16.15
N GLY A 62 5.71 -6.19 16.60
CA GLY A 62 6.67 -6.14 17.69
C GLY A 62 8.10 -6.59 17.33
N LYS A 63 8.33 -7.10 16.13
CA LYS A 63 9.65 -7.56 15.68
C LYS A 63 10.36 -6.45 14.90
N PRO A 64 11.64 -6.16 15.17
CA PRO A 64 12.41 -5.22 14.38
C PRO A 64 12.67 -5.79 12.98
N ILE A 65 12.31 -5.01 11.96
CA ILE A 65 12.49 -5.36 10.55
C ILE A 65 13.35 -4.34 9.79
N THR A 66 13.94 -3.37 10.48
CA THR A 66 14.72 -2.28 9.87
C THR A 66 15.80 -2.81 8.91
N GLY A 67 16.54 -3.86 9.30
CA GLY A 67 17.57 -4.49 8.47
C GLY A 67 17.09 -5.57 7.49
N PHE A 68 15.77 -5.84 7.42
CA PHE A 68 15.25 -6.88 6.55
C PHE A 68 15.32 -6.45 5.08
N LYS A 69 15.75 -7.38 4.23
CA LYS A 69 15.69 -7.27 2.76
C LYS A 69 14.23 -7.39 2.28
N PRO A 70 13.89 -6.92 1.07
CA PRO A 70 12.50 -6.94 0.55
C PRO A 70 11.82 -8.31 0.66
N HIS A 71 12.48 -9.40 0.25
CA HIS A 71 11.89 -10.74 0.32
C HIS A 71 11.60 -11.19 1.76
N GLN A 72 12.42 -10.80 2.74
CA GLN A 72 12.18 -11.11 4.16
C GLN A 72 10.93 -10.38 4.69
N ARG A 73 10.67 -9.16 4.21
CA ARG A 73 9.46 -8.40 4.55
C ARG A 73 8.21 -9.05 3.95
N VAL A 74 8.29 -9.53 2.70
CA VAL A 74 7.21 -10.31 2.08
C VAL A 74 6.94 -11.58 2.89
N HIS A 75 7.98 -12.32 3.33
CA HIS A 75 7.80 -13.49 4.19
C HIS A 75 7.23 -13.14 5.56
N ALA A 76 7.50 -11.94 6.08
CA ALA A 76 6.88 -11.42 7.31
C ALA A 76 5.41 -11.00 7.14
N GLY A 77 4.83 -11.15 5.94
CA GLY A 77 3.44 -10.84 5.66
C GLY A 77 3.17 -9.38 5.26
N ILE A 78 4.15 -8.70 4.69
CA ILE A 78 4.02 -7.34 4.17
C ILE A 78 3.90 -7.41 2.65
N ALA A 79 2.84 -6.82 2.07
CA ALA A 79 2.67 -6.68 0.64
C ALA A 79 2.63 -5.20 0.23
N TYR A 80 3.11 -4.91 -0.96
CA TYR A 80 3.21 -3.57 -1.50
C TYR A 80 2.71 -3.50 -2.95
N VAL A 81 1.86 -2.55 -3.22
CA VAL A 81 1.41 -2.17 -4.56
C VAL A 81 2.02 -0.81 -4.86
N PRO A 82 3.03 -0.73 -5.73
CA PRO A 82 3.71 0.52 -6.05
C PRO A 82 2.85 1.40 -6.96
N GLN A 83 3.15 2.69 -6.97
CA GLN A 83 2.72 3.62 -8.01
C GLN A 83 3.11 3.06 -9.38
N GLY A 84 2.20 3.14 -10.37
CA GLY A 84 2.43 2.57 -11.71
C GLY A 84 2.17 1.06 -11.81
N ARG A 85 1.64 0.40 -10.75
CA ARG A 85 1.09 -0.97 -10.74
C ARG A 85 2.12 -2.08 -10.86
N GLU A 86 3.15 -1.91 -11.69
CA GLU A 86 4.25 -2.88 -11.94
C GLU A 86 3.76 -4.31 -12.19
N ILE A 87 2.72 -4.46 -13.02
CA ILE A 87 2.26 -5.78 -13.47
C ILE A 87 3.22 -6.37 -14.49
N PHE A 88 3.24 -7.69 -14.61
CA PHE A 88 3.97 -8.40 -15.65
C PHE A 88 3.13 -8.41 -16.93
N GLY A 89 3.30 -7.42 -17.82
CA GLY A 89 2.45 -7.20 -18.97
C GLY A 89 2.43 -8.36 -20.01
N ARG A 90 3.48 -9.19 -20.04
CA ARG A 90 3.58 -10.35 -20.93
C ARG A 90 2.93 -11.62 -20.37
N LEU A 91 2.77 -11.68 -19.04
CA LEU A 91 2.08 -12.77 -18.36
C LEU A 91 0.57 -12.57 -18.43
N THR A 92 -0.18 -13.66 -18.37
CA THR A 92 -1.63 -13.61 -18.22
C THR A 92 -2.04 -13.04 -16.85
N VAL A 93 -3.31 -12.71 -16.68
CA VAL A 93 -3.88 -12.32 -15.38
C VAL A 93 -3.63 -13.40 -14.33
N GLU A 94 -3.93 -14.66 -14.66
CA GLU A 94 -3.73 -15.81 -13.77
C GLU A 94 -2.26 -15.98 -13.38
N GLU A 95 -1.34 -15.92 -14.35
CA GLU A 95 0.10 -16.00 -14.08
C GLU A 95 0.59 -14.85 -13.20
N ASN A 96 0.10 -13.62 -13.42
CA ASN A 96 0.40 -12.49 -12.54
C ASN A 96 -0.06 -12.74 -11.10
N LEU A 97 -1.25 -13.29 -10.90
CA LEU A 97 -1.78 -13.61 -9.58
C LEU A 97 -0.97 -14.74 -8.91
N LEU A 98 -0.58 -15.77 -9.66
CA LEU A 98 0.28 -16.86 -9.19
C LEU A 98 1.66 -16.36 -8.73
N MET A 99 2.22 -15.30 -9.36
CA MET A 99 3.46 -14.68 -8.89
C MET A 99 3.33 -14.12 -7.46
N GLY A 100 2.13 -13.70 -7.05
CA GLY A 100 1.84 -13.27 -5.67
C GLY A 100 1.99 -14.39 -4.63
N LEU A 101 1.95 -15.65 -5.05
CA LEU A 101 2.09 -16.83 -4.18
C LEU A 101 3.53 -17.24 -3.93
N SER A 102 4.52 -16.50 -4.42
CA SER A 102 5.95 -16.86 -4.36
C SER A 102 6.51 -17.10 -2.95
N ARG A 103 5.82 -16.62 -1.90
CA ARG A 103 6.20 -16.87 -0.50
C ARG A 103 5.79 -18.26 0.02
N PHE A 104 4.90 -18.94 -0.67
CA PHE A 104 4.38 -20.25 -0.28
C PHE A 104 5.16 -21.38 -0.94
N SER A 105 5.03 -22.59 -0.41
CA SER A 105 5.61 -23.78 -1.02
C SER A 105 4.93 -24.10 -2.37
N ALA A 106 5.62 -24.81 -3.25
CA ALA A 106 5.08 -25.21 -4.56
C ALA A 106 3.77 -26.02 -4.46
N LYS A 107 3.51 -26.68 -3.30
CA LYS A 107 2.26 -27.39 -3.05
C LYS A 107 1.10 -26.45 -2.75
N GLU A 108 1.36 -25.34 -2.07
CA GLU A 108 0.37 -24.33 -1.68
C GLU A 108 0.11 -23.27 -2.76
N ALA A 109 1.09 -23.07 -3.67
CA ALA A 109 1.08 -22.04 -4.71
C ALA A 109 0.52 -22.55 -6.06
N ARG A 110 -0.35 -23.55 -6.06
CA ARG A 110 -0.84 -24.19 -7.29
C ARG A 110 -1.95 -23.41 -7.99
N GLU A 111 -2.79 -22.76 -7.22
CA GLU A 111 -4.01 -22.12 -7.71
C GLU A 111 -4.17 -20.73 -7.09
N VAL A 112 -4.74 -19.82 -7.86
CA VAL A 112 -5.11 -18.50 -7.36
C VAL A 112 -6.21 -18.68 -6.30
N PRO A 113 -6.08 -18.08 -5.11
CA PRO A 113 -7.11 -18.15 -4.08
C PRO A 113 -8.43 -17.55 -4.58
N GLU A 114 -9.55 -18.28 -4.40
CA GLU A 114 -10.87 -17.92 -4.90
C GLU A 114 -11.31 -16.52 -4.44
N PHE A 115 -11.00 -16.15 -3.20
CA PHE A 115 -11.36 -14.83 -2.65
C PHE A 115 -10.83 -13.65 -3.47
N ILE A 116 -9.77 -13.84 -4.29
CA ILE A 116 -9.25 -12.80 -5.20
C ILE A 116 -10.27 -12.51 -6.30
N TYR A 117 -10.89 -13.55 -6.85
CA TYR A 117 -11.92 -13.41 -7.88
C TYR A 117 -13.24 -12.92 -7.29
N GLU A 118 -13.56 -13.25 -6.04
CA GLU A 118 -14.69 -12.67 -5.31
C GLU A 118 -14.51 -11.15 -5.07
N LEU A 119 -13.27 -10.70 -4.83
CA LEU A 119 -12.97 -9.27 -4.68
C LEU A 119 -12.93 -8.52 -6.02
N PHE A 120 -12.44 -9.19 -7.06
CA PHE A 120 -12.24 -8.62 -8.39
C PHE A 120 -12.77 -9.57 -9.48
N PRO A 121 -14.11 -9.66 -9.70
CA PRO A 121 -14.68 -10.61 -10.66
C PRO A 121 -14.18 -10.44 -12.10
N VAL A 122 -13.78 -9.21 -12.46
CA VAL A 122 -13.21 -8.93 -13.78
C VAL A 122 -11.91 -9.70 -14.02
N LEU A 123 -11.14 -10.01 -12.99
CA LEU A 123 -9.89 -10.77 -13.12
C LEU A 123 -10.15 -12.22 -13.51
N GLU A 124 -11.25 -12.81 -13.02
CA GLU A 124 -11.66 -14.15 -13.41
C GLU A 124 -12.08 -14.20 -14.89
N GLN A 125 -12.91 -13.23 -15.30
CA GLN A 125 -13.36 -13.10 -16.70
C GLN A 125 -12.18 -12.92 -17.66
N MET A 126 -11.11 -12.28 -17.19
CA MET A 126 -9.94 -11.95 -18.01
C MET A 126 -8.72 -12.87 -17.73
N LYS A 127 -8.89 -13.97 -16.98
CA LYS A 127 -7.77 -14.77 -16.44
C LYS A 127 -6.74 -15.22 -17.46
N HIS A 128 -7.16 -15.46 -18.68
CA HIS A 128 -6.29 -15.92 -19.79
C HIS A 128 -5.75 -14.76 -20.67
N ARG A 129 -6.17 -13.51 -20.42
CA ARG A 129 -5.64 -12.34 -21.16
C ARG A 129 -4.31 -11.91 -20.57
N ARG A 130 -3.45 -11.33 -21.42
CA ARG A 130 -2.20 -10.74 -20.95
C ARG A 130 -2.48 -9.50 -20.11
N GLY A 131 -1.72 -9.32 -19.02
CA GLY A 131 -1.84 -8.15 -18.17
C GLY A 131 -1.68 -6.82 -18.90
N GLY A 132 -0.80 -6.77 -19.92
CA GLY A 132 -0.58 -5.59 -20.74
C GLY A 132 -1.78 -5.18 -21.60
N ASP A 133 -2.72 -6.09 -21.87
CA ASP A 133 -3.92 -5.84 -22.70
C ASP A 133 -5.12 -5.35 -21.86
N LEU A 134 -4.94 -5.23 -20.54
CA LEU A 134 -5.96 -4.74 -19.64
C LEU A 134 -6.02 -3.20 -19.62
N SER A 135 -7.20 -2.65 -19.31
CA SER A 135 -7.33 -1.21 -19.02
C SER A 135 -6.54 -0.83 -17.75
N GLY A 136 -6.22 0.45 -17.58
CA GLY A 136 -5.50 0.93 -16.41
C GLY A 136 -6.15 0.54 -15.08
N GLY A 137 -7.48 0.61 -14.98
CA GLY A 137 -8.21 0.18 -13.79
C GLY A 137 -8.14 -1.33 -13.55
N GLN A 138 -8.26 -2.15 -14.59
CA GLN A 138 -8.10 -3.60 -14.50
C GLN A 138 -6.67 -3.99 -14.10
N GLN A 139 -5.66 -3.28 -14.60
CA GLN A 139 -4.26 -3.48 -14.19
C GLN A 139 -4.06 -3.15 -12.70
N GLN A 140 -4.75 -2.12 -12.19
CA GLN A 140 -4.70 -1.77 -10.77
C GLN A 140 -5.35 -2.86 -9.91
N GLN A 141 -6.51 -3.35 -10.32
CA GLN A 141 -7.17 -4.47 -9.65
C GLN A 141 -6.28 -5.72 -9.67
N LEU A 142 -5.61 -5.99 -10.79
CA LEU A 142 -4.64 -7.08 -10.91
C LEU A 142 -3.44 -6.92 -9.96
N ALA A 143 -2.88 -5.71 -9.86
CA ALA A 143 -1.77 -5.42 -8.95
C ALA A 143 -2.15 -5.63 -7.49
N ILE A 144 -3.35 -5.15 -7.09
CA ILE A 144 -3.88 -5.35 -5.73
C ILE A 144 -4.18 -6.84 -5.50
N GLY A 145 -4.84 -7.52 -6.45
CA GLY A 145 -5.13 -8.96 -6.37
C GLY A 145 -3.85 -9.79 -6.21
N ARG A 146 -2.81 -9.49 -6.97
CA ARG A 146 -1.49 -10.14 -6.85
C ARG A 146 -0.87 -9.93 -5.47
N ALA A 147 -0.95 -8.72 -4.91
CA ALA A 147 -0.47 -8.45 -3.56
C ALA A 147 -1.26 -9.23 -2.52
N LEU A 148 -2.60 -9.25 -2.63
CA LEU A 148 -3.50 -9.98 -1.73
C LEU A 148 -3.33 -11.50 -1.82
N ALA A 149 -2.95 -12.05 -2.97
CA ALA A 149 -2.67 -13.48 -3.13
C ALA A 149 -1.60 -13.97 -2.16
N SER A 150 -0.64 -13.11 -1.76
CA SER A 150 0.34 -13.43 -0.73
C SER A 150 -0.25 -13.54 0.68
N ARG A 151 -1.57 -13.30 0.88
CA ARG A 151 -2.25 -13.27 2.19
C ARG A 151 -1.50 -12.39 3.19
N PRO A 152 -1.33 -11.10 2.90
CA PRO A 152 -0.55 -10.21 3.76
C PRO A 152 -1.32 -9.87 5.03
N ARG A 153 -0.57 -9.46 6.07
CA ARG A 153 -1.11 -8.84 7.28
C ARG A 153 -0.89 -7.33 7.32
N LEU A 154 -0.01 -6.83 6.43
CA LEU A 154 0.14 -5.42 6.11
C LEU A 154 0.09 -5.26 4.60
N LEU A 155 -0.88 -4.49 4.12
CA LEU A 155 -1.01 -4.08 2.72
C LEU A 155 -0.65 -2.60 2.60
N ILE A 156 0.34 -2.30 1.77
CA ILE A 156 0.76 -0.94 1.45
C ILE A 156 0.32 -0.64 0.02
N LEU A 157 -0.46 0.42 -0.16
CA LEU A 157 -0.97 0.89 -1.45
C LEU A 157 -0.42 2.30 -1.73
N ASP A 158 0.32 2.45 -2.83
CA ASP A 158 0.94 3.72 -3.23
C ASP A 158 0.18 4.35 -4.39
N GLU A 159 -0.58 5.40 -4.09
CA GLU A 159 -1.43 6.17 -5.02
C GLU A 159 -2.28 5.26 -5.94
N PRO A 160 -3.11 4.36 -5.36
CA PRO A 160 -3.84 3.37 -6.13
C PRO A 160 -4.92 3.95 -7.04
N THR A 161 -5.23 5.24 -6.91
CA THR A 161 -6.26 5.93 -7.70
C THR A 161 -5.70 6.63 -8.94
N GLU A 162 -4.36 6.72 -9.06
CA GLU A 162 -3.73 7.51 -10.13
C GLU A 162 -4.03 6.96 -11.53
N GLY A 163 -4.55 7.85 -12.40
CA GLY A 163 -4.83 7.53 -13.80
C GLY A 163 -5.93 6.48 -14.00
N ILE A 164 -6.89 6.40 -13.07
CA ILE A 164 -7.98 5.42 -13.06
C ILE A 164 -9.34 6.13 -13.17
N GLN A 165 -10.29 5.46 -13.83
CA GLN A 165 -11.66 5.97 -13.97
C GLN A 165 -12.40 5.95 -12.61
N PRO A 166 -13.27 6.93 -12.34
CA PRO A 166 -13.99 7.07 -11.07
C PRO A 166 -14.77 5.82 -10.64
N SER A 167 -15.35 5.07 -11.59
CA SER A 167 -16.07 3.83 -11.28
C SER A 167 -15.17 2.77 -10.65
N VAL A 168 -13.95 2.60 -11.20
CA VAL A 168 -12.98 1.63 -10.69
C VAL A 168 -12.37 2.09 -9.36
N ILE A 169 -12.20 3.41 -9.17
CA ILE A 169 -11.77 3.97 -7.88
C ILE A 169 -12.76 3.57 -6.77
N LYS A 170 -14.07 3.68 -7.04
CA LYS A 170 -15.11 3.25 -6.08
C LYS A 170 -15.05 1.75 -5.79
N GLU A 171 -14.82 0.91 -6.80
CA GLU A 171 -14.66 -0.54 -6.62
C GLU A 171 -13.45 -0.85 -5.73
N ILE A 172 -12.30 -0.21 -5.98
CA ILE A 172 -11.09 -0.36 -5.15
C ILE A 172 -11.37 0.12 -3.72
N GLY A 173 -12.03 1.25 -3.53
CA GLY A 173 -12.44 1.75 -2.22
C GLY A 173 -13.28 0.74 -1.44
N ALA A 174 -14.30 0.17 -2.09
CA ALA A 174 -15.15 -0.86 -1.49
C ALA A 174 -14.35 -2.12 -1.09
N VAL A 175 -13.37 -2.52 -1.90
CA VAL A 175 -12.46 -3.64 -1.55
C VAL A 175 -11.61 -3.30 -0.33
N ILE A 176 -11.04 -2.09 -0.26
CA ILE A 176 -10.24 -1.64 0.90
C ILE A 176 -11.10 -1.66 2.18
N GLN A 177 -12.32 -1.12 2.13
CA GLN A 177 -13.26 -1.15 3.26
C GLN A 177 -13.60 -2.58 3.69
N LYS A 178 -13.88 -3.47 2.73
CA LYS A 178 -14.16 -4.89 3.00
C LYS A 178 -12.98 -5.60 3.66
N LEU A 179 -11.74 -5.28 3.24
CA LEU A 179 -10.53 -5.84 3.83
C LEU A 179 -10.30 -5.32 5.25
N ALA A 180 -10.46 -4.02 5.49
CA ALA A 180 -10.33 -3.42 6.82
C ALA A 180 -11.37 -3.98 7.79
N ALA A 181 -12.62 -4.12 7.35
CA ALA A 181 -13.72 -4.65 8.17
C ALA A 181 -13.51 -6.11 8.63
N LYS A 182 -12.65 -6.89 7.97
CA LYS A 182 -12.25 -8.23 8.44
C LYS A 182 -11.40 -8.18 9.70
N GLY A 183 -10.72 -7.07 9.99
CA GLY A 183 -9.97 -6.85 11.21
C GLY A 183 -8.66 -7.62 11.34
N ASP A 184 -8.19 -8.29 10.32
CA ASP A 184 -7.00 -9.16 10.35
C ASP A 184 -5.77 -8.59 9.62
N MET A 185 -5.92 -7.44 8.98
CA MET A 185 -4.90 -6.77 8.17
C MET A 185 -4.78 -5.29 8.54
N ALA A 186 -3.56 -4.77 8.57
CA ALA A 186 -3.29 -3.32 8.56
C ALA A 186 -3.23 -2.85 7.10
N ILE A 187 -3.79 -1.69 6.80
CA ILE A 187 -3.70 -1.08 5.47
C ILE A 187 -3.04 0.29 5.60
N LEU A 188 -1.91 0.48 4.93
CA LEU A 188 -1.27 1.78 4.77
C LEU A 188 -1.57 2.28 3.35
N LEU A 189 -2.50 3.23 3.27
CA LEU A 189 -2.91 3.87 2.02
C LEU A 189 -2.15 5.20 1.88
N VAL A 190 -1.32 5.30 0.85
CA VAL A 190 -0.59 6.52 0.53
C VAL A 190 -1.28 7.21 -0.62
N GLU A 191 -1.72 8.45 -0.41
CA GLU A 191 -2.54 9.18 -1.37
C GLU A 191 -2.25 10.68 -1.39
N GLN A 192 -2.66 11.33 -2.47
CA GLN A 192 -2.77 12.77 -2.57
C GLN A 192 -4.22 13.24 -2.75
N PHE A 193 -5.14 12.34 -3.14
CA PHE A 193 -6.56 12.64 -3.28
C PHE A 193 -7.25 12.60 -1.93
N TYR A 194 -7.55 13.80 -1.39
CA TYR A 194 -8.17 13.95 -0.08
C TYR A 194 -9.51 13.21 0.02
N ASP A 195 -10.40 13.37 -0.97
CA ASP A 195 -11.75 12.79 -0.86
C ASP A 195 -11.74 11.27 -0.76
N PHE A 196 -10.89 10.60 -1.53
CA PHE A 196 -10.73 9.16 -1.45
C PHE A 196 -10.14 8.70 -0.11
N ALA A 197 -9.14 9.42 0.39
CA ALA A 197 -8.56 9.11 1.69
C ALA A 197 -9.54 9.36 2.84
N ALA A 198 -10.30 10.47 2.81
CA ALA A 198 -11.29 10.82 3.84
C ALA A 198 -12.44 9.81 3.93
N GLU A 199 -12.81 9.19 2.80
CA GLU A 199 -13.84 8.13 2.77
C GLU A 199 -13.38 6.82 3.43
N LEU A 200 -12.06 6.57 3.48
CA LEU A 200 -11.51 5.28 3.90
C LEU A 200 -10.76 5.31 5.22
N ALA A 201 -10.26 6.48 5.64
CA ALA A 201 -9.32 6.60 6.74
C ALA A 201 -9.95 6.33 8.12
N ASP A 202 -9.41 5.38 8.86
CA ASP A 202 -9.57 5.29 10.32
C ASP A 202 -8.59 6.23 11.02
N GLN A 203 -7.38 6.36 10.47
CA GLN A 203 -6.36 7.30 10.91
C GLN A 203 -5.76 8.02 9.70
N TYR A 204 -5.35 9.27 9.90
CA TYR A 204 -4.63 10.02 8.89
C TYR A 204 -3.29 10.55 9.39
N LEU A 205 -2.36 10.70 8.47
CA LEU A 205 -1.05 11.29 8.62
C LEU A 205 -0.85 12.28 7.46
N VAL A 206 -0.45 13.51 7.75
CA VAL A 206 -0.10 14.49 6.71
C VAL A 206 1.41 14.63 6.69
N MET A 207 1.99 14.34 5.53
CA MET A 207 3.43 14.43 5.32
C MET A 207 3.78 15.69 4.52
N SER A 208 4.72 16.47 5.04
CA SER A 208 5.29 17.64 4.36
C SER A 208 6.79 17.72 4.61
N ARG A 209 7.56 17.97 3.55
CA ARG A 209 9.03 18.16 3.60
C ARG A 209 9.79 17.10 4.40
N GLY A 210 9.32 15.85 4.33
CA GLY A 210 9.96 14.72 5.00
C GLY A 210 9.57 14.52 6.47
N GLU A 211 8.56 15.22 6.95
CA GLU A 211 8.05 15.16 8.34
C GLU A 211 6.56 14.86 8.36
N ILE A 212 6.05 14.23 9.42
CA ILE A 212 4.61 14.19 9.71
C ILE A 212 4.27 15.49 10.44
N VAL A 213 3.51 16.35 9.74
CA VAL A 213 3.14 17.67 10.27
C VAL A 213 1.81 17.67 11.00
N GLN A 214 0.97 16.67 10.73
CA GLN A 214 -0.32 16.50 11.40
C GLN A 214 -0.74 15.05 11.36
N GLN A 215 -1.47 14.59 12.37
CA GLN A 215 -2.06 13.26 12.43
C GLN A 215 -3.30 13.25 13.32
N GLY A 216 -4.21 12.33 13.06
CA GLY A 216 -5.46 12.21 13.83
C GLY A 216 -6.34 11.07 13.37
N ARG A 217 -7.59 11.07 13.86
CA ARG A 217 -8.63 10.13 13.44
C ARG A 217 -9.23 10.56 12.10
N GLY A 218 -9.60 9.61 11.26
CA GLY A 218 -10.20 9.90 9.95
C GLY A 218 -11.44 10.78 10.03
N GLU A 219 -12.29 10.56 11.04
CA GLU A 219 -13.50 11.34 11.28
C GLU A 219 -13.26 12.84 11.56
N THR A 220 -12.05 13.23 11.99
CA THR A 220 -11.69 14.63 12.27
C THR A 220 -10.99 15.32 11.11
N MET A 221 -10.68 14.66 10.00
CA MET A 221 -9.88 15.19 8.90
C MET A 221 -10.39 16.53 8.35
N GLU A 222 -11.71 16.70 8.24
CA GLU A 222 -12.30 17.94 7.73
C GLU A 222 -12.19 19.07 8.75
N ALA A 223 -12.55 18.80 10.01
CA ALA A 223 -12.44 19.77 11.11
C ALA A 223 -10.99 20.19 11.36
N ASP A 224 -10.05 19.28 11.16
CA ASP A 224 -8.60 19.51 11.31
C ASP A 224 -7.99 20.26 10.10
N GLY A 225 -8.78 20.59 9.08
CA GLY A 225 -8.35 21.36 7.91
C GLY A 225 -7.37 20.63 6.99
N VAL A 226 -7.34 19.29 7.04
CA VAL A 226 -6.39 18.45 6.28
C VAL A 226 -6.45 18.72 4.78
N ARG A 227 -7.66 18.96 4.23
CA ARG A 227 -7.83 19.33 2.81
C ARG A 227 -6.93 20.48 2.38
N GLY A 228 -6.81 21.52 3.20
CA GLY A 228 -5.97 22.69 2.91
C GLY A 228 -4.48 22.40 2.92
N LEU A 229 -4.04 21.42 3.71
CA LEU A 229 -2.63 21.01 3.78
C LEU A 229 -2.18 20.17 2.57
N VAL A 230 -3.10 19.43 1.96
CA VAL A 230 -2.81 18.57 0.80
C VAL A 230 -3.25 19.17 -0.53
N ALA A 231 -4.12 20.19 -0.53
CA ALA A 231 -4.53 20.92 -1.74
C ALA A 231 -3.32 21.58 -2.43
N ILE A 232 -3.37 21.58 -3.76
CA ILE A 232 -2.33 22.16 -4.65
C ILE A 232 -2.44 23.68 -4.63
#